data_c09b563c051be613065e739c02b48750
#
_entry.id   c09b563c051be613065e739c02b48750
#
_cell.length_a   1.000
_cell.length_b   1.000
_cell.length_c   1.000
_cell.angle_alpha   90.00
_cell.angle_beta   90.00
_cell.angle_gamma   90.00
#
_symmetry.space_group_name_H-M   'P 1'
#
loop_
_entity.id
_entity.type
_entity.pdbx_description
1 polymer ?
#
loop_
_entity_poly.entity_id
_entity_poly.type
_entity_poly.pdbx_seq_one_letter_code
_entity_poly.pdbx_strand_id
1 'polypeptide(L)'
;KISTFTQNTILVSLNLIYLIFSIIQFKYLFINAGKTADFDYAQYARTGFFQLMMVSLINFGMLKIGKVEQKEKLNTMLKITMIVFTLVIIISAIFRMYLYEQAYGYTYLRLFVYFVLATEILILIPVTMNLLGKNLNTFKISLKIIVTMYVILNLINIDSIIASKNINRYLNDMENKKLDVYYIMNSTGTDAIKEKIKILNQSPEGLSITAQARLNDIKREAKIYLNGNKKYY
;
A
#
# COMPACT_ATOMS: atom_id res chain seq x y z
N LYS A 1 -0.53 4.51 -36.48
CA LYS A 1 -1.22 5.62 -35.78
C LYS A 1 -2.65 5.19 -35.49
N ILE A 2 -3.10 5.30 -34.26
CA ILE A 2 -4.49 5.02 -33.87
C ILE A 2 -5.31 6.27 -34.19
N SER A 3 -6.47 6.13 -34.84
CA SER A 3 -7.32 7.27 -35.14
C SER A 3 -7.85 7.92 -33.84
N THR A 4 -8.09 9.23 -33.85
CA THR A 4 -8.65 9.96 -32.69
C THR A 4 -10.02 9.41 -32.32
N PHE A 5 -10.82 9.01 -33.30
CA PHE A 5 -12.12 8.38 -33.06
C PHE A 5 -11.95 7.07 -32.25
N THR A 6 -11.05 6.18 -32.69
CA THR A 6 -10.77 4.91 -31.98
C THR A 6 -10.29 5.16 -30.55
N GLN A 7 -9.41 6.16 -30.34
CA GLN A 7 -8.94 6.53 -28.99
C GLN A 7 -10.08 7.01 -28.10
N ASN A 8 -10.91 7.92 -28.60
CA ASN A 8 -12.04 8.44 -27.84
C ASN A 8 -13.03 7.34 -27.49
N THR A 9 -13.32 6.42 -28.42
CA THR A 9 -14.19 5.26 -28.16
C THR A 9 -13.63 4.38 -27.03
N ILE A 10 -12.33 4.05 -27.06
CA ILE A 10 -11.67 3.28 -26.01
C ILE A 10 -11.75 4.02 -24.67
N LEU A 11 -11.43 5.32 -24.63
CA LEU A 11 -11.45 6.11 -23.40
C LEU A 11 -12.86 6.23 -22.83
N VAL A 12 -13.89 6.42 -23.64
CA VAL A 12 -15.30 6.43 -23.20
C VAL A 12 -15.67 5.10 -22.58
N SER A 13 -15.38 3.98 -23.27
CA SER A 13 -15.69 2.64 -22.77
C SER A 13 -14.99 2.35 -21.42
N LEU A 14 -13.70 2.70 -21.29
CA LEU A 14 -12.96 2.54 -20.03
C LEU A 14 -13.52 3.42 -18.92
N ASN A 15 -13.81 4.68 -19.20
CA ASN A 15 -14.38 5.59 -18.20
C ASN A 15 -15.76 5.13 -17.70
N LEU A 16 -16.59 4.54 -18.57
CA LEU A 16 -17.87 3.94 -18.16
C LEU A 16 -17.66 2.74 -17.23
N ILE A 17 -16.72 1.85 -17.54
CA ILE A 17 -16.36 0.72 -16.70
C ILE A 17 -15.85 1.22 -15.34
N TYR A 18 -14.98 2.23 -15.32
CA TYR A 18 -14.44 2.80 -14.08
C TYR A 18 -15.47 3.55 -13.26
N LEU A 19 -16.46 4.17 -13.90
CA LEU A 19 -17.59 4.77 -13.20
C LEU A 19 -18.37 3.72 -12.42
N ILE A 20 -18.77 2.63 -13.07
CA ILE A 20 -19.49 1.51 -12.43
C ILE A 20 -18.65 0.94 -11.30
N PHE A 21 -17.36 0.70 -11.58
CA PHE A 21 -16.42 0.19 -10.59
C PHE A 21 -16.28 1.13 -9.38
N SER A 22 -16.16 2.43 -9.59
CA SER A 22 -16.05 3.44 -8.53
C SER A 22 -17.29 3.48 -7.63
N ILE A 23 -18.48 3.34 -8.21
CA ILE A 23 -19.74 3.26 -7.45
C ILE A 23 -19.75 2.02 -6.56
N ILE A 24 -19.35 0.87 -7.09
CA ILE A 24 -19.25 -0.38 -6.33
C ILE A 24 -18.24 -0.25 -5.21
N GLN A 25 -17.06 0.32 -5.48
CA GLN A 25 -16.01 0.53 -4.48
C GLN A 25 -16.48 1.47 -3.37
N PHE A 26 -17.12 2.58 -3.73
CA PHE A 26 -17.64 3.53 -2.76
C PHE A 26 -18.64 2.88 -1.82
N LYS A 27 -19.61 2.13 -2.37
CA LYS A 27 -20.59 1.37 -1.58
C LYS A 27 -19.90 0.39 -0.64
N TYR A 28 -18.91 -0.33 -1.14
CA TYR A 28 -18.21 -1.36 -0.38
C TYR A 28 -17.33 -0.78 0.74
N LEU A 29 -16.55 0.27 0.46
CA LEU A 29 -15.64 0.89 1.41
C LEU A 29 -16.37 1.63 2.55
N PHE A 30 -17.47 2.34 2.22
CA PHE A 30 -18.13 3.22 3.19
C PHE A 30 -19.31 2.55 3.90
N ILE A 31 -20.03 1.63 3.25
CA ILE A 31 -21.21 0.99 3.86
C ILE A 31 -20.81 -0.23 4.70
N ASN A 32 -19.78 -0.98 4.32
CA ASN A 32 -19.33 -2.18 5.02
C ASN A 32 -18.14 -1.96 5.97
N ALA A 33 -17.64 -0.74 6.10
CA ALA A 33 -16.49 -0.43 6.96
C ALA A 33 -16.69 -0.79 8.45
N GLY A 34 -17.94 -0.96 8.90
CA GLY A 34 -18.27 -1.34 10.29
C GLY A 34 -18.21 -2.85 10.58
N LYS A 35 -18.05 -3.72 9.56
CA LYS A 35 -18.03 -5.18 9.72
C LYS A 35 -16.62 -5.79 9.66
N THR A 36 -15.62 -5.06 10.09
CA THR A 36 -14.20 -5.37 9.92
C THR A 36 -13.65 -6.51 10.81
N ALA A 37 -14.49 -7.20 11.55
CA ALA A 37 -14.05 -8.23 12.52
C ALA A 37 -13.89 -9.65 11.93
N ASP A 38 -14.39 -9.92 10.71
CA ASP A 38 -14.34 -11.24 10.14
C ASP A 38 -13.06 -11.52 9.35
N PHE A 39 -12.42 -12.63 9.65
CA PHE A 39 -11.18 -13.12 9.01
C PHE A 39 -11.32 -13.21 7.47
N ASP A 40 -12.50 -13.55 6.96
CA ASP A 40 -12.83 -13.63 5.53
C ASP A 40 -12.72 -12.26 4.83
N TYR A 41 -13.03 -11.17 5.54
CA TYR A 41 -12.94 -9.82 4.99
C TYR A 41 -11.50 -9.39 4.68
N ALA A 42 -10.57 -9.77 5.55
CA ALA A 42 -9.16 -9.44 5.36
C ALA A 42 -8.54 -10.22 4.18
N GLN A 43 -8.94 -11.46 3.95
CA GLN A 43 -8.52 -12.24 2.79
C GLN A 43 -9.09 -11.67 1.48
N TYR A 44 -10.35 -11.24 1.49
CA TYR A 44 -10.96 -10.53 0.37
C TYR A 44 -10.23 -9.19 0.07
N ALA A 45 -9.87 -8.43 1.10
CA ALA A 45 -9.11 -7.20 0.94
C ALA A 45 -7.75 -7.44 0.26
N ARG A 46 -7.07 -8.55 0.59
CA ARG A 46 -5.80 -8.94 -0.04
C ARG A 46 -5.95 -9.19 -1.53
N THR A 47 -6.91 -10.01 -1.94
CA THR A 47 -7.09 -10.36 -3.36
C THR A 47 -7.48 -9.14 -4.19
N GLY A 48 -8.43 -8.34 -3.68
CA GLY A 48 -8.90 -7.14 -4.38
C GLY A 48 -7.86 -6.04 -4.51
N PHE A 49 -6.96 -5.90 -3.54
CA PHE A 49 -5.90 -4.91 -3.56
C PHE A 49 -4.90 -5.13 -4.73
N PHE A 50 -4.41 -6.36 -4.98
CA PHE A 50 -3.50 -6.63 -6.09
C PHE A 50 -4.13 -6.35 -7.46
N GLN A 51 -5.43 -6.66 -7.59
CA GLN A 51 -6.18 -6.33 -8.81
C GLN A 51 -6.24 -4.82 -9.05
N LEU A 52 -6.50 -4.02 -8.01
CA LEU A 52 -6.55 -2.57 -8.10
C LEU A 52 -5.21 -1.95 -8.48
N MET A 53 -4.13 -2.42 -7.87
CA MET A 53 -2.77 -1.99 -8.20
C MET A 53 -2.43 -2.27 -9.66
N MET A 54 -2.78 -3.46 -10.17
CA MET A 54 -2.54 -3.80 -11.57
C MET A 54 -3.36 -2.92 -12.53
N VAL A 55 -4.62 -2.60 -12.19
CA VAL A 55 -5.47 -1.71 -12.98
C VAL A 55 -4.88 -0.30 -13.03
N SER A 56 -4.38 0.23 -11.90
CA SER A 56 -3.76 1.56 -11.88
C SER A 56 -2.50 1.61 -12.75
N LEU A 57 -1.65 0.58 -12.72
CA LEU A 57 -0.47 0.47 -13.59
C LEU A 57 -0.85 0.43 -15.08
N ILE A 58 -1.89 -0.34 -15.46
CA ILE A 58 -2.39 -0.39 -16.83
C ILE A 58 -2.87 0.99 -17.28
N ASN A 59 -3.54 1.75 -16.40
CA ASN A 59 -4.02 3.10 -16.70
C ASN A 59 -2.87 4.05 -17.08
N PHE A 60 -1.71 3.94 -16.44
CA PHE A 60 -0.52 4.72 -16.85
C PHE A 60 -0.07 4.39 -18.27
N GLY A 61 -0.13 3.12 -18.67
CA GLY A 61 0.13 2.70 -20.04
C GLY A 61 -0.84 3.35 -21.00
N MET A 62 -2.14 3.30 -20.69
CA MET A 62 -3.22 3.85 -21.52
C MET A 62 -3.14 5.39 -21.68
N LEU A 63 -2.78 6.11 -20.62
CA LEU A 63 -2.60 7.57 -20.68
C LEU A 63 -1.47 8.01 -21.61
N LYS A 64 -0.47 7.14 -21.85
CA LYS A 64 0.63 7.39 -22.79
C LYS A 64 0.31 7.00 -24.23
N ILE A 65 -0.68 6.13 -24.44
CA ILE A 65 -1.08 5.70 -25.77
C ILE A 65 -1.80 6.85 -26.48
N GLY A 66 -1.27 7.23 -27.60
CA GLY A 66 -1.87 8.21 -28.50
C GLY A 66 -1.38 9.63 -28.27
N LYS A 67 -0.30 10.00 -28.98
CA LYS A 67 -0.10 11.40 -29.35
C LYS A 67 -1.20 11.77 -30.33
N VAL A 68 -2.22 12.50 -29.87
CA VAL A 68 -3.18 13.15 -30.75
C VAL A 68 -2.46 14.33 -31.37
N GLU A 69 -2.37 14.37 -32.70
CA GLU A 69 -1.73 15.46 -33.44
C GLU A 69 -2.45 16.79 -33.22
N GLN A 70 -3.73 16.75 -32.89
CA GLN A 70 -4.53 17.91 -32.48
C GLN A 70 -5.01 17.70 -31.06
N LYS A 71 -4.85 18.73 -30.19
CA LYS A 71 -5.40 18.77 -28.83
C LYS A 71 -6.93 18.89 -28.89
N GLU A 72 -7.62 17.79 -29.20
CA GLU A 72 -9.07 17.76 -29.08
C GLU A 72 -9.49 17.88 -27.62
N LYS A 73 -10.35 18.85 -27.34
CA LYS A 73 -10.89 19.10 -25.99
C LYS A 73 -11.53 17.84 -25.42
N LEU A 74 -12.28 17.09 -26.24
CA LEU A 74 -12.92 15.83 -25.80
C LEU A 74 -11.89 14.78 -25.34
N ASN A 75 -10.84 14.53 -26.11
CA ASN A 75 -9.80 13.56 -25.75
C ASN A 75 -9.09 13.95 -24.45
N THR A 76 -8.79 15.24 -24.29
CA THR A 76 -8.17 15.77 -23.06
C THR A 76 -9.11 15.58 -21.86
N MET A 77 -10.39 15.89 -22.01
CA MET A 77 -11.39 15.71 -20.95
C MET A 77 -11.52 14.24 -20.55
N LEU A 78 -11.61 13.32 -21.52
CA LEU A 78 -11.70 11.88 -21.24
C LEU A 78 -10.45 11.35 -20.50
N LYS A 79 -9.26 11.83 -20.85
CA LYS A 79 -8.01 11.48 -20.13
C LYS A 79 -7.97 12.03 -18.72
N ILE A 80 -8.45 13.26 -18.51
CA ILE A 80 -8.54 13.83 -17.14
C ILE A 80 -9.54 13.02 -16.30
N THR A 81 -10.70 12.68 -16.85
CA THR A 81 -11.67 11.80 -16.18
C THR A 81 -11.06 10.45 -15.80
N MET A 82 -10.29 9.85 -16.70
CA MET A 82 -9.56 8.61 -16.43
C MET A 82 -8.53 8.78 -15.29
N ILE A 83 -7.85 9.93 -15.21
CA ILE A 83 -6.93 10.23 -14.08
C ILE A 83 -7.69 10.30 -12.76
N VAL A 84 -8.86 10.94 -12.74
CA VAL A 84 -9.70 11.01 -11.54
C VAL A 84 -10.11 9.60 -11.08
N PHE A 85 -10.57 8.74 -12.00
CA PHE A 85 -10.88 7.35 -11.66
C PHE A 85 -9.65 6.56 -11.19
N THR A 86 -8.48 6.80 -11.79
CA THR A 86 -7.23 6.18 -11.35
C THR A 86 -6.89 6.57 -9.91
N LEU A 87 -7.07 7.84 -9.52
CA LEU A 87 -6.91 8.28 -8.13
C LEU A 87 -7.90 7.57 -7.19
N VAL A 88 -9.16 7.42 -7.58
CA VAL A 88 -10.16 6.67 -6.79
C VAL A 88 -9.73 5.21 -6.60
N ILE A 89 -9.21 4.58 -7.66
CA ILE A 89 -8.68 3.21 -7.60
C ILE A 89 -7.50 3.11 -6.64
N ILE A 90 -6.53 4.03 -6.73
CA ILE A 90 -5.35 4.05 -5.86
C ILE A 90 -5.75 4.25 -4.39
N ILE A 91 -6.65 5.19 -4.10
CA ILE A 91 -7.17 5.44 -2.74
C ILE A 91 -7.87 4.17 -2.21
N SER A 92 -8.69 3.52 -3.04
CA SER A 92 -9.35 2.26 -2.68
C SER A 92 -8.34 1.14 -2.39
N ALA A 93 -7.26 1.05 -3.16
CA ALA A 93 -6.18 0.08 -2.95
C ALA A 93 -5.44 0.34 -1.62
N ILE A 94 -5.11 1.61 -1.32
CA ILE A 94 -4.49 2.02 -0.05
C ILE A 94 -5.39 1.63 1.13
N PHE A 95 -6.68 1.92 1.04
CA PHE A 95 -7.62 1.60 2.12
C PHE A 95 -7.74 0.09 2.36
N ARG A 96 -7.83 -0.72 1.29
CA ARG A 96 -7.83 -2.18 1.41
C ARG A 96 -6.54 -2.72 2.02
N MET A 97 -5.39 -2.19 1.62
CA MET A 97 -4.12 -2.56 2.21
C MET A 97 -4.08 -2.22 3.70
N TYR A 98 -4.58 -1.03 4.09
CA TYR A 98 -4.69 -0.63 5.49
C TYR A 98 -5.54 -1.63 6.31
N LEU A 99 -6.72 -2.03 5.82
CA LEU A 99 -7.56 -3.04 6.49
C LEU A 99 -6.83 -4.39 6.62
N TYR A 100 -6.11 -4.80 5.59
CA TYR A 100 -5.33 -6.02 5.61
C TYR A 100 -4.19 -5.97 6.65
N GLU A 101 -3.52 -4.84 6.80
CA GLU A 101 -2.49 -4.63 7.81
C GLU A 101 -3.04 -4.62 9.23
N GLN A 102 -4.23 -4.04 9.43
CA GLN A 102 -4.89 -4.08 10.74
C GLN A 102 -5.18 -5.52 11.18
N ALA A 103 -5.51 -6.41 10.25
CA ALA A 103 -5.75 -7.83 10.54
C ALA A 103 -4.45 -8.63 10.73
N TYR A 104 -3.49 -8.49 9.83
CA TYR A 104 -2.32 -9.39 9.75
C TYR A 104 -0.96 -8.74 10.10
N GLY A 105 -0.94 -7.44 10.40
CA GLY A 105 0.29 -6.69 10.71
C GLY A 105 1.06 -6.23 9.48
N TYR A 106 2.23 -5.67 9.71
CA TYR A 106 3.10 -5.03 8.71
C TYR A 106 4.16 -6.02 8.21
N THR A 107 4.43 -5.99 6.88
CA THR A 107 5.50 -6.74 6.24
C THR A 107 6.19 -5.89 5.17
N TYR A 108 7.39 -6.28 4.72
CA TYR A 108 8.11 -5.61 3.63
C TYR A 108 7.25 -5.44 2.38
N LEU A 109 6.58 -6.51 1.95
CA LEU A 109 5.74 -6.47 0.75
C LEU A 109 4.64 -5.42 0.85
N ARG A 110 3.99 -5.30 2.03
CA ARG A 110 2.90 -4.34 2.26
C ARG A 110 3.40 -2.91 2.24
N LEU A 111 4.53 -2.63 2.90
CA LEU A 111 5.15 -1.31 2.85
C LEU A 111 5.63 -0.95 1.44
N PHE A 112 6.20 -1.91 0.72
CA PHE A 112 6.62 -1.70 -0.67
C PHE A 112 5.44 -1.32 -1.57
N VAL A 113 4.29 -1.92 -1.36
CA VAL A 113 3.07 -1.57 -2.09
C VAL A 113 2.63 -0.13 -1.86
N TYR A 114 2.60 0.35 -0.60
CA TYR A 114 2.31 1.76 -0.35
C TYR A 114 3.28 2.68 -1.07
N PHE A 115 4.52 2.26 -1.13
CA PHE A 115 5.57 2.99 -1.82
C PHE A 115 5.31 3.07 -3.33
N VAL A 116 4.90 1.97 -3.95
CA VAL A 116 4.50 1.93 -5.37
C VAL A 116 3.30 2.84 -5.61
N LEU A 117 2.23 2.72 -4.81
CA LEU A 117 1.03 3.54 -4.95
C LEU A 117 1.32 5.04 -4.75
N ALA A 118 2.17 5.40 -3.78
CA ALA A 118 2.62 6.78 -3.59
C ALA A 118 3.41 7.29 -4.82
N THR A 119 4.28 6.46 -5.39
CA THR A 119 5.01 6.79 -6.61
C THR A 119 4.08 7.01 -7.79
N GLU A 120 3.04 6.20 -7.94
CA GLU A 120 1.99 6.36 -8.95
C GLU A 120 1.29 7.71 -8.82
N ILE A 121 0.86 8.10 -7.61
CA ILE A 121 0.23 9.41 -7.36
C ILE A 121 1.16 10.55 -7.80
N LEU A 122 2.44 10.48 -7.44
CA LEU A 122 3.41 11.51 -7.83
C LEU A 122 3.61 11.61 -9.35
N ILE A 123 3.56 10.48 -10.06
CA ILE A 123 3.67 10.45 -11.53
C ILE A 123 2.42 11.03 -12.21
N LEU A 124 1.23 10.91 -11.60
CA LEU A 124 0.01 11.51 -12.16
C LEU A 124 0.09 13.05 -12.23
N ILE A 125 0.87 13.70 -11.35
CA ILE A 125 1.01 15.16 -11.35
C ILE A 125 1.58 15.68 -12.67
N PRO A 126 2.79 15.31 -13.13
CA PRO A 126 3.33 15.80 -14.39
C PRO A 126 2.52 15.33 -15.61
N VAL A 127 1.86 14.17 -15.53
CA VAL A 127 0.96 13.71 -16.60
C VAL A 127 -0.23 14.65 -16.74
N THR A 128 -0.88 15.01 -15.63
CA THR A 128 -2.00 15.96 -15.61
C THR A 128 -1.58 17.34 -16.11
N MET A 129 -0.43 17.85 -15.62
CA MET A 129 0.10 19.15 -16.05
C MET A 129 0.36 19.19 -17.56
N ASN A 130 0.85 18.11 -18.14
CA ASN A 130 1.09 18.02 -19.57
C ASN A 130 -0.23 18.00 -20.38
N LEU A 131 -1.26 17.32 -19.89
CA LEU A 131 -2.59 17.33 -20.48
C LEU A 131 -3.24 18.72 -20.44
N LEU A 132 -2.98 19.50 -19.40
CA LEU A 132 -3.44 20.88 -19.22
C LEU A 132 -2.64 21.91 -20.07
N GLY A 133 -1.71 21.45 -20.93
CA GLY A 133 -1.00 22.28 -21.88
C GLY A 133 0.40 22.73 -21.48
N LYS A 134 0.92 22.29 -20.33
CA LYS A 134 2.33 22.50 -19.98
C LYS A 134 3.18 21.49 -20.77
N ASN A 135 4.01 21.97 -21.71
CA ASN A 135 4.90 21.11 -22.52
C ASN A 135 6.00 20.48 -21.65
N LEU A 136 5.63 19.48 -20.85
CA LEU A 136 6.56 18.78 -19.98
C LEU A 136 7.03 17.48 -20.63
N ASN A 137 8.32 17.16 -20.49
CA ASN A 137 8.79 15.84 -20.82
C ASN A 137 8.42 14.88 -19.67
N THR A 138 7.15 14.41 -19.70
CA THR A 138 6.57 13.53 -18.67
C THR A 138 7.40 12.28 -18.44
N PHE A 139 8.03 11.71 -19.47
CA PHE A 139 8.88 10.53 -19.31
C PHE A 139 10.11 10.82 -18.44
N LYS A 140 10.84 11.90 -18.75
CA LYS A 140 12.03 12.28 -17.96
C LYS A 140 11.66 12.62 -16.51
N ILE A 141 10.54 13.31 -16.29
CA ILE A 141 10.08 13.68 -14.94
C ILE A 141 9.65 12.44 -14.18
N SER A 142 8.87 11.53 -14.80
CA SER A 142 8.45 10.27 -14.18
C SER A 142 9.65 9.41 -13.80
N LEU A 143 10.67 9.32 -14.65
CA LEU A 143 11.89 8.59 -14.35
C LEU A 143 12.64 9.20 -13.14
N LYS A 144 12.75 10.54 -13.06
CA LYS A 144 13.33 11.21 -11.90
C LYS A 144 12.55 10.90 -10.62
N ILE A 145 11.21 10.93 -10.67
CA ILE A 145 10.36 10.59 -9.53
C ILE A 145 10.63 9.15 -9.07
N ILE A 146 10.65 8.18 -9.99
CA ILE A 146 10.91 6.77 -9.66
C ILE A 146 12.28 6.61 -8.99
N VAL A 147 13.34 7.22 -9.57
CA VAL A 147 14.70 7.14 -9.01
C VAL A 147 14.75 7.81 -7.63
N THR A 148 14.16 9.00 -7.47
CA THR A 148 14.11 9.69 -6.18
C THR A 148 13.38 8.87 -5.13
N MET A 149 12.24 8.31 -5.48
CA MET A 149 11.47 7.44 -4.58
C MET A 149 12.27 6.19 -4.21
N TYR A 150 12.96 5.56 -5.16
CA TYR A 150 13.84 4.41 -4.88
C TYR A 150 14.96 4.77 -3.89
N VAL A 151 15.59 5.94 -4.05
CA VAL A 151 16.60 6.43 -3.10
C VAL A 151 15.98 6.63 -1.71
N ILE A 152 14.81 7.26 -1.62
CA ILE A 152 14.09 7.45 -0.35
C ILE A 152 13.79 6.09 0.31
N LEU A 153 13.34 5.09 -0.45
CA LEU A 153 13.07 3.75 0.05
C LEU A 153 14.30 3.11 0.72
N ASN A 154 15.49 3.32 0.12
CA ASN A 154 16.75 2.78 0.65
C ASN A 154 17.27 3.56 1.87
N LEU A 155 16.88 4.83 2.04
CA LEU A 155 17.26 5.64 3.20
C LEU A 155 16.35 5.41 4.40
N ILE A 156 15.14 4.93 4.20
CA ILE A 156 14.20 4.63 5.27
C ILE A 156 14.56 3.31 5.94
N ASN A 157 14.66 3.32 7.27
CA ASN A 157 14.85 2.10 8.05
C ASN A 157 13.52 1.32 8.13
N ILE A 158 13.26 0.52 7.08
CA ILE A 158 12.03 -0.28 6.95
C ILE A 158 11.92 -1.31 8.07
N ASP A 159 13.04 -1.90 8.50
CA ASP A 159 13.10 -2.90 9.56
C ASP A 159 12.56 -2.38 10.88
N SER A 160 13.03 -1.21 11.29
CA SER A 160 12.58 -0.53 12.50
C SER A 160 11.08 -0.18 12.40
N ILE A 161 10.62 0.31 11.23
CA ILE A 161 9.20 0.62 11.01
C ILE A 161 8.33 -0.63 11.15
N ILE A 162 8.69 -1.74 10.52
CA ILE A 162 7.95 -3.00 10.58
C ILE A 162 7.89 -3.50 12.03
N ALA A 163 9.03 -3.56 12.70
CA ALA A 163 9.11 -4.02 14.08
C ALA A 163 8.28 -3.12 15.02
N SER A 164 8.48 -1.80 14.95
CA SER A 164 7.76 -0.83 15.78
C SER A 164 6.24 -0.91 15.57
N LYS A 165 5.78 -0.92 14.32
CA LYS A 165 4.35 -0.97 13.99
C LYS A 165 3.69 -2.26 14.46
N ASN A 166 4.32 -3.42 14.25
CA ASN A 166 3.78 -4.71 14.69
C ASN A 166 3.77 -4.83 16.21
N ILE A 167 4.85 -4.42 16.88
CA ILE A 167 4.95 -4.44 18.33
C ILE A 167 3.91 -3.51 18.95
N ASN A 168 3.80 -2.26 18.48
CA ASN A 168 2.81 -1.33 19.00
C ASN A 168 1.37 -1.80 18.74
N ARG A 169 1.10 -2.39 17.57
CA ARG A 169 -0.21 -3.00 17.26
C ARG A 169 -0.57 -4.10 18.26
N TYR A 170 0.39 -4.95 18.63
CA TYR A 170 0.20 -5.99 19.61
C TYR A 170 0.01 -5.41 21.03
N LEU A 171 0.86 -4.47 21.44
CA LEU A 171 0.81 -3.88 22.78
C LEU A 171 -0.49 -3.08 23.03
N ASN A 172 -1.08 -2.50 21.98
CA ASN A 172 -2.34 -1.76 22.11
C ASN A 172 -3.57 -2.67 22.23
N ASP A 173 -3.47 -3.93 21.81
CA ASP A 173 -4.59 -4.89 21.86
C ASP A 173 -4.04 -6.32 21.99
N MET A 174 -3.47 -6.63 23.15
CA MET A 174 -2.83 -7.93 23.41
C MET A 174 -3.82 -9.09 23.45
N GLU A 175 -5.12 -8.82 23.65
CA GLU A 175 -6.14 -9.85 23.74
C GLU A 175 -6.56 -10.36 22.35
N ASN A 176 -6.71 -9.46 21.39
CA ASN A 176 -7.25 -9.78 20.06
C ASN A 176 -6.18 -9.86 18.98
N LYS A 177 -5.02 -9.20 19.15
CA LYS A 177 -3.95 -9.18 18.16
C LYS A 177 -2.89 -10.24 18.46
N LYS A 178 -2.38 -10.84 17.37
CA LYS A 178 -1.23 -11.77 17.44
C LYS A 178 0.04 -11.05 16.98
N LEU A 179 1.15 -11.37 17.62
CA LEU A 179 2.49 -10.95 17.22
C LEU A 179 3.20 -12.14 16.59
N ASP A 180 3.63 -11.99 15.34
CA ASP A 180 4.50 -12.97 14.68
C ASP A 180 5.94 -12.70 15.08
N VAL A 181 6.35 -13.35 16.20
CA VAL A 181 7.68 -13.20 16.78
C VAL A 181 8.74 -13.70 15.82
N TYR A 182 8.48 -14.84 15.16
CA TYR A 182 9.39 -15.43 14.19
C TYR A 182 9.71 -14.44 13.06
N TYR A 183 8.67 -13.84 12.48
CA TYR A 183 8.86 -12.84 11.41
C TYR A 183 9.67 -11.63 11.91
N ILE A 184 9.33 -11.07 13.07
CA ILE A 184 10.04 -9.90 13.60
C ILE A 184 11.50 -10.24 13.92
N MET A 185 11.77 -11.38 14.53
CA MET A 185 13.13 -11.72 14.95
C MET A 185 14.04 -12.11 13.78
N ASN A 186 13.52 -12.77 12.75
CA ASN A 186 14.30 -13.29 11.62
C ASN A 186 14.26 -12.42 10.38
N SER A 187 13.13 -11.76 10.10
CA SER A 187 12.96 -11.01 8.84
C SER A 187 13.37 -9.55 8.94
N THR A 188 13.48 -8.97 10.15
CA THR A 188 13.99 -7.61 10.34
C THR A 188 15.45 -7.64 10.80
N GLY A 189 16.24 -6.71 10.29
CA GLY A 189 17.67 -6.60 10.54
C GLY A 189 18.04 -6.13 11.95
N THR A 190 19.32 -5.86 12.15
CA THR A 190 19.90 -5.32 13.41
C THR A 190 19.38 -3.93 13.76
N ASP A 191 18.95 -3.18 12.74
CA ASP A 191 18.44 -1.81 12.91
C ASP A 191 17.13 -1.76 13.72
N ALA A 192 16.40 -2.88 13.80
CA ALA A 192 15.20 -3.04 14.61
C ALA A 192 15.47 -3.53 16.05
N ILE A 193 16.71 -3.60 16.48
CA ILE A 193 17.08 -4.21 17.77
C ILE A 193 16.45 -3.50 18.97
N LYS A 194 16.32 -2.17 18.91
CA LYS A 194 15.68 -1.37 19.96
C LYS A 194 14.22 -1.76 20.15
N GLU A 195 13.51 -1.93 19.06
CA GLU A 195 12.10 -2.33 19.03
C GLU A 195 11.92 -3.78 19.51
N LYS A 196 12.84 -4.68 19.10
CA LYS A 196 12.86 -6.07 19.57
C LYS A 196 13.04 -6.16 21.09
N ILE A 197 13.93 -5.36 21.66
CA ILE A 197 14.17 -5.30 23.11
C ILE A 197 12.95 -4.73 23.85
N LYS A 198 12.18 -3.82 23.23
CA LYS A 198 10.97 -3.25 23.83
C LYS A 198 9.97 -4.33 24.27
N ILE A 199 9.86 -5.44 23.53
CA ILE A 199 8.99 -6.56 23.89
C ILE A 199 9.42 -7.18 25.22
N LEU A 200 10.74 -7.34 25.44
CA LEU A 200 11.27 -7.97 26.64
C LEU A 200 11.03 -7.13 27.90
N ASN A 201 10.94 -5.82 27.75
CA ASN A 201 10.78 -4.86 28.84
C ASN A 201 9.31 -4.57 29.20
N GLN A 202 8.34 -5.20 28.52
CA GLN A 202 6.93 -5.02 28.86
C GLN A 202 6.61 -5.67 30.22
N SER A 203 5.81 -4.96 31.05
CA SER A 203 5.27 -5.51 32.29
C SER A 203 3.98 -6.29 32.01
N PRO A 204 3.76 -7.44 32.68
CA PRO A 204 2.49 -8.16 32.60
C PRO A 204 1.39 -7.55 33.48
N GLU A 205 1.70 -6.50 34.27
CA GLU A 205 0.76 -5.90 35.21
C GLU A 205 -0.46 -5.28 34.49
N GLY A 206 -1.64 -5.51 35.05
CA GLY A 206 -2.89 -4.99 34.52
C GLY A 206 -3.47 -5.75 33.32
N LEU A 207 -2.84 -6.83 32.87
CA LEU A 207 -3.32 -7.66 31.77
C LEU A 207 -4.19 -8.83 32.29
N SER A 208 -5.09 -9.33 31.45
CA SER A 208 -5.82 -10.58 31.69
C SER A 208 -4.84 -11.77 31.81
N ILE A 209 -5.22 -12.85 32.50
CA ILE A 209 -4.38 -14.05 32.70
C ILE A 209 -3.95 -14.62 31.33
N THR A 210 -4.85 -14.64 30.35
CA THR A 210 -4.54 -15.11 28.99
C THR A 210 -3.54 -14.23 28.26
N ALA A 211 -3.64 -12.90 28.39
CA ALA A 211 -2.71 -11.96 27.79
C ALA A 211 -1.32 -12.02 28.47
N GLN A 212 -1.25 -12.23 29.80
CA GLN A 212 -0.01 -12.46 30.55
C GLN A 212 0.71 -13.72 30.06
N ALA A 213 0.00 -14.83 29.91
CA ALA A 213 0.57 -16.10 29.42
C ALA A 213 1.16 -15.91 28.00
N ARG A 214 0.41 -15.28 27.07
CA ARG A 214 0.87 -14.97 25.71
C ARG A 214 2.11 -14.07 25.70
N LEU A 215 2.14 -13.03 26.55
CA LEU A 215 3.29 -12.13 26.64
C LEU A 215 4.53 -12.88 27.14
N ASN A 216 4.39 -13.76 28.12
CA ASN A 216 5.48 -14.56 28.63
C ASN A 216 6.03 -15.55 27.59
N ASP A 217 5.17 -16.19 26.82
CA ASP A 217 5.58 -17.05 25.70
C ASP A 217 6.34 -16.26 24.62
N ILE A 218 5.83 -15.09 24.24
CA ILE A 218 6.51 -14.19 23.28
C ILE A 218 7.88 -13.75 23.81
N LYS A 219 7.99 -13.40 25.09
CA LYS A 219 9.28 -13.03 25.70
C LYS A 219 10.27 -14.20 25.70
N ARG A 220 9.81 -15.40 26.00
CA ARG A 220 10.64 -16.61 25.97
C ARG A 220 11.16 -16.87 24.55
N GLU A 221 10.28 -16.82 23.57
CA GLU A 221 10.62 -17.01 22.16
C GLU A 221 11.61 -15.93 21.70
N ALA A 222 11.34 -14.66 21.97
CA ALA A 222 12.22 -13.55 21.61
C ALA A 222 13.63 -13.69 22.23
N LYS A 223 13.74 -14.16 23.50
CA LYS A 223 15.04 -14.43 24.14
C LYS A 223 15.82 -15.53 23.44
N ILE A 224 15.16 -16.59 22.99
CA ILE A 224 15.82 -17.68 22.25
C ILE A 224 16.45 -17.14 20.97
N TYR A 225 15.72 -16.34 20.18
CA TYR A 225 16.23 -15.75 18.94
C TYR A 225 17.37 -14.75 19.19
N LEU A 226 17.26 -13.89 20.19
CA LEU A 226 18.31 -12.91 20.51
C LEU A 226 19.58 -13.56 21.04
N ASN A 227 19.47 -14.67 21.78
CA ASN A 227 20.63 -15.43 22.29
C ASN A 227 21.24 -16.33 21.23
N GLY A 228 20.42 -16.90 20.33
CA GLY A 228 20.88 -17.72 19.21
C GLY A 228 21.74 -16.94 18.22
N ASN A 229 21.38 -15.69 17.96
CA ASN A 229 22.16 -14.81 17.08
C ASN A 229 23.49 -14.33 17.69
N LYS A 230 23.67 -14.40 19.02
CA LYS A 230 24.97 -14.10 19.67
C LYS A 230 26.08 -15.14 19.36
N LYS A 231 25.75 -16.29 18.80
CA LYS A 231 26.73 -17.31 18.40
C LYS A 231 27.41 -17.06 17.06
N TYR A 232 27.01 -16.05 16.30
CA TYR A 232 27.53 -15.76 14.96
C TYR A 232 28.21 -14.40 14.82
N TYR A 233 28.55 -13.73 15.94
CA TYR A 233 29.36 -12.51 15.97
C TYR A 233 30.54 -12.65 16.90
#